data_7235e5899ba6103a3df6f170fcf2f750
#
_entry.id   7235e5899ba6103a3df6f170fcf2f750
#
_cell.length_a   1.000
_cell.length_b   1.000
_cell.length_c   1.000
_cell.angle_alpha   90.00
_cell.angle_beta   90.00
_cell.angle_gamma   90.00
#
_symmetry.space_group_name_H-M   'P 1'
#
loop_
_entity.id
_entity.type
_entity.pdbx_description
1 polymer ?
#
loop_
_entity_poly.entity_id
_entity_poly.type
_entity_poly.pdbx_seq_one_letter_code
_entity_poly.pdbx_strand_id
1 'polypeptide(L)'
;PSFYFAVSTLFYIFASNTNHDNLFGKMIYVSLPTTQTRRLSFYLAMEEFVARNINTADDCFFMWQVEPSVIFGRNQLIENEVNIDYCRQNNIKTYRRKSGGGCVYADMNNIMFSYITQSENVSLTFDRYINMVAEMLRSLHIPAEATGRNDIMIHGRKVSGNAFYHIPHHSIVHGTMLYDTNMQNMVATLTPSDEKLVSKGVKSIRQHIALLKDYISLSLEEFKQYTKDNLCSSEITLTDADILAIEEIEREYLTQEFIMGSNPRYTKVNKMRIEGVGELEARLEIKGGVIKSVNILGDYFLVGDINADIIAPLIGKPYDLQHISLSLPDHTELTIRNLNKYQLTELLYGKQENLSV
;
A
#
# COMPACT_ATOMS: atom_id res chain seq x y z
N PRO A 1 15.44 -40.87 9.58
CA PRO A 1 14.27 -40.06 9.16
C PRO A 1 13.40 -39.57 10.31
N SER A 2 13.53 -40.21 11.52
CA SER A 2 12.65 -39.87 12.67
C SER A 2 13.15 -38.70 13.55
N PHE A 3 14.37 -38.24 13.38
CA PHE A 3 14.92 -37.15 14.20
C PHE A 3 14.55 -35.75 13.69
N TYR A 4 14.34 -35.58 12.39
CA TYR A 4 13.95 -34.32 11.80
C TYR A 4 12.47 -33.94 12.08
N PHE A 5 11.58 -34.93 12.18
CA PHE A 5 10.17 -34.71 12.51
C PHE A 5 9.97 -34.29 13.98
N ALA A 6 10.82 -34.84 14.89
CA ALA A 6 10.75 -34.51 16.32
C ALA A 6 11.24 -33.09 16.63
N VAL A 7 12.21 -32.58 15.84
CA VAL A 7 12.76 -31.21 16.05
C VAL A 7 11.77 -30.15 15.55
N SER A 8 11.08 -30.36 14.40
CA SER A 8 10.08 -29.45 13.89
C SER A 8 8.84 -29.38 14.83
N THR A 9 8.40 -30.50 15.35
CA THR A 9 7.28 -30.59 16.30
C THR A 9 7.64 -29.98 17.66
N LEU A 10 8.88 -30.14 18.14
CA LEU A 10 9.35 -29.49 19.38
C LEU A 10 9.48 -27.96 19.20
N PHE A 11 9.91 -27.46 18.05
CA PHE A 11 9.97 -26.03 17.78
C PHE A 11 8.55 -25.39 17.75
N TYR A 12 7.57 -26.11 17.21
CA TYR A 12 6.16 -25.68 17.21
C TYR A 12 5.58 -25.64 18.63
N ILE A 13 5.94 -26.62 19.50
CA ILE A 13 5.47 -26.68 20.89
C ILE A 13 6.17 -25.61 21.76
N PHE A 14 7.42 -25.24 21.49
CA PHE A 14 8.12 -24.17 22.23
C PHE A 14 7.65 -22.77 21.81
N ALA A 15 7.29 -22.56 20.54
CA ALA A 15 6.73 -21.28 20.07
C ALA A 15 5.32 -21.03 20.63
N SER A 16 4.53 -22.09 20.93
CA SER A 16 3.18 -21.98 21.46
C SER A 16 3.09 -21.77 22.98
N ASN A 17 4.21 -21.86 23.72
CA ASN A 17 4.22 -21.77 25.18
C ASN A 17 4.88 -20.51 25.76
N THR A 18 5.26 -19.53 24.95
CA THR A 18 5.57 -18.21 25.49
C THR A 18 4.26 -17.44 25.62
N ASN A 19 3.79 -17.28 26.86
CA ASN A 19 2.77 -16.31 27.24
C ASN A 19 3.27 -14.89 26.88
N HIS A 20 3.20 -14.53 25.60
CA HIS A 20 3.14 -13.14 25.19
C HIS A 20 1.71 -12.70 25.48
N ASP A 21 1.48 -12.11 26.64
CA ASP A 21 0.30 -11.33 26.92
C ASP A 21 0.12 -10.37 25.73
N ASN A 22 -0.97 -10.56 25.00
CA ASN A 22 -1.28 -9.91 23.73
C ASN A 22 -1.20 -8.38 23.84
N LEU A 23 -0.08 -7.81 23.43
CA LEU A 23 0.06 -6.36 23.24
C LEU A 23 -0.92 -5.82 22.18
N PHE A 24 -1.41 -6.72 21.33
CA PHE A 24 -2.39 -6.44 20.28
C PHE A 24 -3.56 -7.40 20.47
N GLY A 25 -4.80 -6.87 20.61
CA GLY A 25 -6.00 -7.69 20.66
C GLY A 25 -6.02 -8.70 19.49
N LYS A 26 -6.49 -9.92 19.75
CA LYS A 26 -6.58 -10.94 18.70
C LYS A 26 -7.67 -10.55 17.70
N MET A 27 -7.37 -10.77 16.42
CA MET A 27 -8.25 -10.45 15.30
C MET A 27 -9.12 -11.64 14.90
N ILE A 28 -10.14 -11.37 14.12
CA ILE A 28 -10.92 -12.39 13.41
C ILE A 28 -10.25 -12.65 12.05
N TYR A 29 -9.90 -13.91 11.78
CA TYR A 29 -9.47 -14.31 10.46
C TYR A 29 -10.68 -14.45 9.53
N VAL A 30 -10.66 -13.80 8.37
CA VAL A 30 -11.73 -13.92 7.37
C VAL A 30 -11.27 -14.84 6.25
N SER A 31 -11.96 -15.97 6.07
CA SER A 31 -11.62 -16.97 5.06
C SER A 31 -12.67 -17.06 3.95
N LEU A 32 -12.23 -17.52 2.78
CA LEU A 32 -13.11 -17.85 1.68
C LEU A 32 -13.61 -19.30 1.81
N PRO A 33 -14.79 -19.64 1.27
CA PRO A 33 -15.35 -21.00 1.32
C PRO A 33 -14.55 -21.99 0.45
N THR A 34 -13.71 -21.50 -0.43
CA THR A 34 -12.87 -22.30 -1.32
C THR A 34 -11.43 -21.81 -1.32
N THR A 35 -10.49 -22.71 -1.62
CA THR A 35 -9.06 -22.39 -1.74
C THR A 35 -8.67 -21.86 -3.12
N GLN A 36 -9.64 -21.65 -4.03
CA GLN A 36 -9.37 -21.15 -5.37
C GLN A 36 -8.83 -19.72 -5.32
N THR A 37 -7.68 -19.52 -5.96
CA THR A 37 -7.11 -18.18 -6.14
C THR A 37 -8.04 -17.31 -6.98
N ARG A 38 -8.37 -16.14 -6.49
CA ARG A 38 -9.16 -15.12 -7.18
C ARG A 38 -8.23 -14.08 -7.80
N ARG A 39 -8.74 -13.28 -8.73
CA ARG A 39 -8.00 -12.14 -9.26
C ARG A 39 -7.82 -11.06 -8.19
N LEU A 40 -6.82 -10.23 -8.37
CA LEU A 40 -6.42 -9.22 -7.38
C LEU A 40 -7.53 -8.25 -7.00
N SER A 41 -8.30 -7.77 -7.99
CA SER A 41 -9.43 -6.86 -7.76
C SER A 41 -10.50 -7.42 -6.83
N PHE A 42 -10.70 -8.75 -6.85
CA PHE A 42 -11.61 -9.41 -5.92
C PHE A 42 -11.18 -9.23 -4.47
N TYR A 43 -9.90 -9.38 -4.15
CA TYR A 43 -9.41 -9.20 -2.78
C TYR A 43 -9.47 -7.74 -2.33
N LEU A 44 -9.23 -6.77 -3.23
CA LEU A 44 -9.45 -5.35 -2.93
C LEU A 44 -10.92 -5.04 -2.66
N ALA A 45 -11.85 -5.67 -3.39
CA ALA A 45 -13.27 -5.57 -3.13
C ALA A 45 -13.69 -6.28 -1.84
N MET A 46 -13.04 -7.41 -1.50
CA MET A 46 -13.25 -8.13 -0.25
C MET A 46 -12.87 -7.28 0.97
N GLU A 47 -11.82 -6.47 0.89
CA GLU A 47 -11.48 -5.51 1.94
C GLU A 47 -12.65 -4.57 2.26
N GLU A 48 -13.27 -3.98 1.22
CA GLU A 48 -14.42 -3.09 1.39
C GLU A 48 -15.67 -3.83 1.86
N PHE A 49 -15.89 -5.04 1.35
CA PHE A 49 -17.01 -5.87 1.80
C PHE A 49 -16.89 -6.20 3.29
N VAL A 50 -15.72 -6.65 3.74
CA VAL A 50 -15.46 -6.95 5.15
C VAL A 50 -15.69 -5.71 6.01
N ALA A 51 -15.15 -4.56 5.62
CA ALA A 51 -15.31 -3.31 6.34
C ALA A 51 -16.78 -2.86 6.47
N ARG A 52 -17.61 -3.10 5.44
CA ARG A 52 -19.01 -2.61 5.41
C ARG A 52 -20.01 -3.60 5.97
N ASN A 53 -19.74 -4.90 5.91
CA ASN A 53 -20.76 -5.94 6.11
C ASN A 53 -20.45 -6.88 7.27
N ILE A 54 -19.18 -7.04 7.70
CA ILE A 54 -18.86 -7.85 8.86
C ILE A 54 -19.03 -6.99 10.10
N ASN A 55 -20.19 -7.15 10.73
CA ASN A 55 -20.53 -6.39 11.95
C ASN A 55 -19.87 -7.04 13.17
N THR A 56 -18.67 -6.59 13.50
CA THR A 56 -17.92 -7.03 14.67
C THR A 56 -17.20 -5.85 15.32
N ALA A 57 -17.01 -5.92 16.64
CA ALA A 57 -16.18 -4.95 17.37
C ALA A 57 -14.68 -5.27 17.25
N ASP A 58 -14.35 -6.50 16.84
CA ASP A 58 -12.97 -6.96 16.68
C ASP A 58 -12.42 -6.60 15.30
N ASP A 59 -11.12 -6.38 15.23
CA ASP A 59 -10.41 -6.16 13.97
C ASP A 59 -10.45 -7.44 13.11
N CYS A 60 -10.50 -7.28 11.79
CA CYS A 60 -10.47 -8.37 10.84
C CYS A 60 -9.12 -8.45 10.10
N PHE A 61 -8.72 -9.65 9.80
CA PHE A 61 -7.48 -9.93 9.08
C PHE A 61 -7.66 -11.08 8.08
N PHE A 62 -7.04 -10.98 6.91
CA PHE A 62 -6.94 -12.08 5.97
C PHE A 62 -5.68 -12.01 5.11
N MET A 63 -5.27 -13.15 4.61
CA MET A 63 -4.12 -13.30 3.71
C MET A 63 -4.58 -13.80 2.35
N TRP A 64 -3.90 -13.33 1.32
CA TRP A 64 -4.21 -13.71 -0.04
C TRP A 64 -2.98 -13.72 -0.96
N GLN A 65 -3.09 -14.44 -2.06
CA GLN A 65 -2.07 -14.58 -3.09
C GLN A 65 -2.73 -14.41 -4.45
N VAL A 66 -1.95 -14.00 -5.44
CA VAL A 66 -2.47 -13.73 -6.79
C VAL A 66 -1.50 -14.21 -7.85
N GLU A 67 -2.04 -14.55 -9.02
CA GLU A 67 -1.24 -14.71 -10.24
C GLU A 67 -0.44 -13.42 -10.52
N PRO A 68 0.67 -13.51 -11.30
CA PRO A 68 1.52 -12.38 -11.57
C PRO A 68 0.75 -11.11 -11.94
N SER A 69 0.89 -10.09 -11.13
CA SER A 69 0.11 -8.85 -11.20
C SER A 69 0.92 -7.64 -10.77
N VAL A 70 0.59 -6.50 -11.33
CA VAL A 70 1.10 -5.18 -10.93
C VAL A 70 -0.04 -4.36 -10.33
N ILE A 71 0.21 -3.79 -9.15
CA ILE A 71 -0.76 -2.96 -8.42
C ILE A 71 -0.18 -1.55 -8.31
N PHE A 72 -0.83 -0.57 -8.88
CA PHE A 72 -0.42 0.83 -8.76
C PHE A 72 -1.38 1.62 -7.87
N GLY A 73 -0.85 2.66 -7.22
CA GLY A 73 -1.59 3.45 -6.24
C GLY A 73 -2.65 4.33 -6.87
N ARG A 74 -3.63 4.75 -6.04
CA ARG A 74 -4.74 5.63 -6.43
C ARG A 74 -4.30 6.87 -7.21
N ASN A 75 -3.19 7.48 -6.78
CA ASN A 75 -2.72 8.77 -7.27
C ASN A 75 -1.65 8.65 -8.36
N GLN A 76 -1.41 7.45 -8.89
CA GLN A 76 -0.42 7.20 -9.93
C GLN A 76 -1.06 7.14 -11.31
N LEU A 77 -0.29 7.51 -12.34
CA LEU A 77 -0.64 7.26 -13.74
C LEU A 77 0.02 5.96 -14.18
N ILE A 78 -0.76 5.04 -14.73
CA ILE A 78 -0.27 3.72 -15.13
C ILE A 78 0.88 3.82 -16.15
N GLU A 79 0.81 4.78 -17.06
CA GLU A 79 1.81 5.00 -18.12
C GLU A 79 3.20 5.38 -17.57
N ASN A 80 3.23 6.01 -16.39
CA ASN A 80 4.46 6.45 -15.76
C ASN A 80 5.11 5.36 -14.89
N GLU A 81 4.30 4.42 -14.40
CA GLU A 81 4.69 3.50 -13.34
C GLU A 81 4.89 2.06 -13.83
N VAL A 82 4.22 1.68 -14.92
CA VAL A 82 4.12 0.30 -15.36
C VAL A 82 4.62 0.14 -16.79
N ASN A 83 5.50 -0.82 -17.01
CA ASN A 83 5.85 -1.27 -18.34
C ASN A 83 4.71 -2.15 -18.91
N ILE A 84 3.70 -1.47 -19.50
CA ILE A 84 2.47 -2.10 -19.97
C ILE A 84 2.75 -3.16 -21.05
N ASP A 85 3.72 -2.90 -21.93
CA ASP A 85 4.07 -3.82 -23.02
C ASP A 85 4.67 -5.11 -22.46
N TYR A 86 5.59 -5.01 -21.49
CA TYR A 86 6.14 -6.18 -20.81
C TYR A 86 5.03 -6.96 -20.09
N CYS A 87 4.15 -6.28 -19.38
CA CYS A 87 3.02 -6.91 -18.69
C CYS A 87 2.14 -7.69 -19.66
N ARG A 88 1.79 -7.10 -20.81
CA ARG A 88 0.97 -7.74 -21.84
C ARG A 88 1.64 -8.98 -22.42
N GLN A 89 2.93 -8.87 -22.77
CA GLN A 89 3.71 -9.98 -23.35
C GLN A 89 3.87 -11.17 -22.40
N ASN A 90 3.91 -10.91 -21.09
CA ASN A 90 4.13 -11.92 -20.05
C ASN A 90 2.84 -12.30 -19.30
N ASN A 91 1.66 -11.91 -19.80
CA ASN A 91 0.35 -12.17 -19.20
C ASN A 91 0.24 -11.68 -17.73
N ILE A 92 0.96 -10.61 -17.38
CA ILE A 92 0.92 -9.98 -16.07
C ILE A 92 -0.23 -8.95 -16.06
N LYS A 93 -1.17 -9.10 -15.13
CA LYS A 93 -2.34 -8.22 -15.03
C LYS A 93 -2.00 -6.94 -14.29
N THR A 94 -2.72 -5.86 -14.60
CA THR A 94 -2.51 -4.56 -13.97
C THR A 94 -3.78 -4.10 -13.28
N TYR A 95 -3.65 -3.61 -12.04
CA TYR A 95 -4.76 -3.18 -11.20
C TYR A 95 -4.44 -1.87 -10.50
N ARG A 96 -5.45 -1.00 -10.37
CA ARG A 96 -5.39 0.17 -9.49
C ARG A 96 -5.99 -0.19 -8.13
N ARG A 97 -5.39 0.29 -7.05
CA ARG A 97 -5.97 0.20 -5.70
C ARG A 97 -6.48 1.58 -5.23
N LYS A 98 -7.40 1.59 -4.25
CA LYS A 98 -7.94 2.83 -3.64
C LYS A 98 -6.98 3.48 -2.65
N SER A 99 -5.99 2.75 -2.14
CA SER A 99 -4.93 3.30 -1.29
C SER A 99 -3.88 4.05 -2.10
N GLY A 100 -3.14 4.94 -1.43
CA GLY A 100 -2.00 5.64 -1.99
C GLY A 100 -0.73 4.77 -2.09
N GLY A 101 0.42 5.43 -2.19
CA GLY A 101 1.73 4.78 -2.28
C GLY A 101 2.11 4.36 -3.70
N GLY A 102 3.30 3.77 -3.82
CA GLY A 102 3.93 3.40 -5.07
C GLY A 102 3.39 2.13 -5.72
N CYS A 103 3.92 1.82 -6.90
CA CYS A 103 3.59 0.63 -7.67
C CYS A 103 4.30 -0.61 -7.10
N VAL A 104 3.63 -1.75 -7.05
CA VAL A 104 4.16 -3.02 -6.56
C VAL A 104 3.87 -4.17 -7.52
N TYR A 105 4.77 -5.15 -7.54
CA TYR A 105 4.59 -6.43 -8.21
C TYR A 105 4.22 -7.50 -7.18
N ALA A 106 3.26 -8.35 -7.51
CA ALA A 106 2.84 -9.50 -6.70
C ALA A 106 2.72 -10.75 -7.56
N ASP A 107 3.02 -11.91 -6.97
CA ASP A 107 2.85 -13.23 -7.56
C ASP A 107 2.50 -14.26 -6.48
N MET A 108 2.33 -15.54 -6.88
CA MET A 108 1.97 -16.62 -5.96
C MET A 108 3.03 -16.94 -4.90
N ASN A 109 4.23 -16.38 -4.99
CA ASN A 109 5.29 -16.54 -4.00
C ASN A 109 5.33 -15.40 -2.97
N ASN A 110 4.48 -14.40 -3.12
CA ASN A 110 4.28 -13.33 -2.15
C ASN A 110 2.95 -13.53 -1.41
N ILE A 111 2.88 -13.03 -0.20
CA ILE A 111 1.63 -13.02 0.57
C ILE A 111 1.17 -11.59 0.70
N MET A 112 -0.10 -11.35 0.42
CA MET A 112 -0.75 -10.08 0.68
C MET A 112 -1.48 -10.18 2.02
N PHE A 113 -1.35 -9.15 2.83
CA PHE A 113 -2.03 -9.01 4.11
C PHE A 113 -3.06 -7.91 4.00
N SER A 114 -4.25 -8.15 4.54
CA SER A 114 -5.31 -7.14 4.69
C SER A 114 -5.77 -7.09 6.15
N TYR A 115 -5.77 -5.89 6.71
CA TYR A 115 -6.19 -5.58 8.07
C TYR A 115 -7.27 -4.51 8.04
N ILE A 116 -8.40 -4.79 8.66
CA ILE A 116 -9.58 -3.92 8.69
C ILE A 116 -9.97 -3.65 10.13
N THR A 117 -10.17 -2.38 10.48
CA THR A 117 -10.57 -1.95 11.82
C THR A 117 -11.60 -0.82 11.77
N GLN A 118 -12.43 -0.71 12.82
CA GLN A 118 -13.38 0.39 12.98
C GLN A 118 -12.75 1.71 13.47
N SER A 119 -11.44 1.83 13.45
CA SER A 119 -10.76 3.06 13.83
C SER A 119 -10.82 4.11 12.72
N GLU A 120 -11.20 5.34 13.08
CA GLU A 120 -11.15 6.49 12.16
C GLU A 120 -9.78 7.18 12.13
N ASN A 121 -8.89 6.88 13.09
CA ASN A 121 -7.53 7.41 13.11
C ASN A 121 -6.61 6.57 12.24
N VAL A 122 -6.56 6.92 10.96
CA VAL A 122 -5.82 6.18 9.93
C VAL A 122 -4.32 6.08 10.24
N SER A 123 -3.68 7.18 10.66
CA SER A 123 -2.25 7.18 10.96
C SER A 123 -1.90 6.27 12.14
N LEU A 124 -2.66 6.34 13.22
CA LEU A 124 -2.45 5.49 14.40
C LEU A 124 -2.70 4.01 14.07
N THR A 125 -3.75 3.73 13.29
CA THR A 125 -4.07 2.38 12.82
C THR A 125 -2.96 1.80 11.98
N PHE A 126 -2.40 2.59 11.07
CA PHE A 126 -1.33 2.18 10.20
C PHE A 126 -0.05 1.87 10.98
N ASP A 127 0.34 2.76 11.88
CA ASP A 127 1.53 2.56 12.72
C ASP A 127 1.37 1.34 13.64
N ARG A 128 0.17 1.12 14.20
CA ARG A 128 -0.15 -0.08 14.98
C ARG A 128 0.01 -1.37 14.15
N TYR A 129 -0.53 -1.39 12.94
CA TYR A 129 -0.45 -2.54 12.05
C TYR A 129 0.98 -2.90 11.67
N ILE A 130 1.79 -1.94 11.20
CA ILE A 130 3.18 -2.25 10.79
C ILE A 130 4.04 -2.71 11.96
N ASN A 131 3.83 -2.15 13.16
CA ASN A 131 4.52 -2.60 14.36
C ASN A 131 4.09 -4.01 14.79
N MET A 132 2.80 -4.34 14.70
CA MET A 132 2.27 -5.67 14.98
C MET A 132 2.89 -6.73 14.04
N VAL A 133 2.95 -6.45 12.74
CA VAL A 133 3.59 -7.39 11.79
C VAL A 133 5.09 -7.50 12.03
N ALA A 134 5.78 -6.39 12.32
CA ALA A 134 7.20 -6.44 12.67
C ALA A 134 7.46 -7.26 13.96
N GLU A 135 6.59 -7.14 14.97
CA GLU A 135 6.68 -7.93 16.21
C GLU A 135 6.47 -9.42 15.94
N MET A 136 5.48 -9.77 15.13
CA MET A 136 5.24 -11.15 14.73
C MET A 136 6.46 -11.74 14.00
N LEU A 137 7.16 -10.97 13.16
CA LEU A 137 8.41 -11.41 12.54
C LEU A 137 9.54 -11.56 13.56
N ARG A 138 9.63 -10.65 14.55
CA ARG A 138 10.62 -10.75 15.63
C ARG A 138 10.43 -12.01 16.50
N SER A 139 9.20 -12.46 16.70
CA SER A 139 8.93 -13.73 17.40
C SER A 139 9.46 -14.97 16.66
N LEU A 140 9.72 -14.86 15.35
CA LEU A 140 10.46 -15.83 14.55
C LEU A 140 11.98 -15.59 14.53
N HIS A 141 12.49 -14.76 15.46
CA HIS A 141 13.91 -14.36 15.54
C HIS A 141 14.42 -13.59 14.31
N ILE A 142 13.51 -12.97 13.53
CA ILE A 142 13.87 -12.12 12.41
C ILE A 142 14.03 -10.69 12.92
N PRO A 143 15.15 -10.00 12.65
CA PRO A 143 15.37 -8.63 13.10
C PRO A 143 14.59 -7.64 12.23
N ALA A 144 13.26 -7.68 12.35
CA ALA A 144 12.34 -6.83 11.59
C ALA A 144 12.12 -5.50 12.30
N GLU A 145 12.19 -4.42 11.54
CA GLU A 145 12.00 -3.05 12.00
C GLU A 145 10.92 -2.35 11.16
N ALA A 146 9.93 -1.75 11.82
CA ALA A 146 8.95 -0.89 11.18
C ALA A 146 9.60 0.48 10.88
N THR A 147 9.48 0.97 9.65
CA THR A 147 9.96 2.31 9.29
C THR A 147 8.85 3.35 9.45
N GLY A 148 9.23 4.60 9.68
CA GLY A 148 8.28 5.69 9.92
C GLY A 148 7.38 6.03 8.71
N ARG A 149 7.67 5.48 7.51
CA ARG A 149 6.83 5.71 6.32
C ARG A 149 5.81 4.58 6.13
N ASN A 150 6.22 3.43 5.64
CA ASN A 150 5.30 2.36 5.26
C ASN A 150 5.96 0.98 5.06
N ASP A 151 7.22 0.84 5.39
CA ASP A 151 7.98 -0.36 5.10
C ASP A 151 8.31 -1.12 6.39
N ILE A 152 8.39 -2.45 6.28
CA ILE A 152 9.06 -3.29 7.27
C ILE A 152 10.37 -3.74 6.65
N MET A 153 11.46 -3.52 7.39
CA MET A 153 12.82 -3.76 6.95
C MET A 153 13.47 -4.90 7.74
N ILE A 154 14.37 -5.63 7.08
CA ILE A 154 15.28 -6.58 7.71
C ILE A 154 16.70 -6.18 7.30
N HIS A 155 17.54 -5.79 8.25
CA HIS A 155 18.90 -5.31 7.96
C HIS A 155 18.95 -4.21 6.89
N GLY A 156 18.06 -3.22 6.98
CA GLY A 156 17.99 -2.12 6.04
C GLY A 156 17.44 -2.49 4.66
N ARG A 157 16.93 -3.71 4.46
CA ARG A 157 16.29 -4.17 3.22
C ARG A 157 14.80 -4.40 3.43
N LYS A 158 13.99 -3.94 2.50
CA LYS A 158 12.53 -4.02 2.57
C LYS A 158 12.03 -5.46 2.40
N VAL A 159 11.28 -5.96 3.37
CA VAL A 159 10.58 -7.25 3.32
C VAL A 159 9.07 -7.07 3.10
N SER A 160 8.52 -5.93 3.52
CA SER A 160 7.10 -5.62 3.39
C SER A 160 6.91 -4.15 3.05
N GLY A 161 6.01 -3.88 2.11
CA GLY A 161 5.54 -2.54 1.77
C GLY A 161 4.04 -2.46 2.00
N ASN A 162 3.58 -1.42 2.70
CA ASN A 162 2.22 -1.31 3.17
C ASN A 162 1.58 -0.02 2.68
N ALA A 163 0.27 -0.05 2.52
CA ALA A 163 -0.55 1.08 2.16
C ALA A 163 -1.87 1.03 2.92
N PHE A 164 -2.55 2.15 2.99
CA PHE A 164 -3.82 2.24 3.68
C PHE A 164 -4.80 3.16 2.94
N TYR A 165 -6.07 3.00 3.23
CA TYR A 165 -7.11 3.94 2.87
C TYR A 165 -8.25 3.88 3.87
N HIS A 166 -9.11 4.88 3.82
CA HIS A 166 -10.24 5.05 4.72
C HIS A 166 -11.55 5.00 3.93
N ILE A 167 -12.53 4.36 4.52
CA ILE A 167 -13.94 4.45 4.15
C ILE A 167 -14.72 4.89 5.39
N PRO A 168 -15.98 5.38 5.29
CA PRO A 168 -16.72 5.83 6.47
C PRO A 168 -16.68 4.81 7.61
N HIS A 169 -16.21 5.23 8.77
CA HIS A 169 -16.08 4.46 10.02
C HIS A 169 -15.04 3.33 10.02
N HIS A 170 -14.27 3.10 8.94
CA HIS A 170 -13.29 2.02 8.88
C HIS A 170 -11.99 2.46 8.25
N SER A 171 -10.89 1.95 8.79
CA SER A 171 -9.57 2.02 8.18
C SER A 171 -9.16 0.65 7.66
N ILE A 172 -8.62 0.63 6.46
CA ILE A 172 -8.14 -0.56 5.76
C ILE A 172 -6.66 -0.39 5.50
N VAL A 173 -5.86 -1.33 5.98
CA VAL A 173 -4.42 -1.42 5.73
C VAL A 173 -4.16 -2.70 4.97
N HIS A 174 -3.38 -2.61 3.91
CA HIS A 174 -2.90 -3.78 3.21
C HIS A 174 -1.41 -3.67 2.87
N GLY A 175 -0.76 -4.80 2.76
CA GLY A 175 0.66 -4.86 2.48
C GLY A 175 1.08 -6.13 1.78
N THR A 176 2.26 -6.07 1.19
CA THR A 176 2.95 -7.24 0.63
C THR A 176 3.91 -7.80 1.67
N MET A 177 3.97 -9.12 1.79
CA MET A 177 5.07 -9.82 2.47
C MET A 177 5.86 -10.57 1.40
N LEU A 178 7.10 -10.14 1.19
CA LEU A 178 8.00 -10.75 0.20
C LEU A 178 8.56 -12.06 0.77
N TYR A 179 7.83 -13.16 0.58
CA TYR A 179 8.32 -14.48 0.97
C TYR A 179 9.39 -14.96 -0.03
N ASP A 180 9.02 -15.03 -1.30
CA ASP A 180 9.87 -15.23 -2.47
C ASP A 180 9.22 -14.50 -3.65
N THR A 181 9.94 -14.07 -4.67
CA THR A 181 9.34 -13.36 -5.79
C THR A 181 10.13 -13.55 -7.07
N ASN A 182 9.45 -13.50 -8.21
CA ASN A 182 10.12 -13.43 -9.49
C ASN A 182 10.76 -12.05 -9.69
N MET A 183 12.03 -11.93 -9.32
CA MET A 183 12.81 -10.69 -9.40
C MET A 183 12.89 -10.12 -10.82
N GLN A 184 12.91 -10.97 -11.85
CA GLN A 184 12.97 -10.52 -13.24
C GLN A 184 11.65 -9.82 -13.61
N ASN A 185 10.53 -10.44 -13.31
CA ASN A 185 9.22 -9.83 -13.55
C ASN A 185 9.05 -8.55 -12.73
N MET A 186 9.42 -8.56 -11.44
CA MET A 186 9.34 -7.38 -10.58
C MET A 186 10.09 -6.19 -11.18
N VAL A 187 11.32 -6.40 -11.67
CA VAL A 187 12.13 -5.34 -12.26
C VAL A 187 11.57 -4.86 -13.59
N ALA A 188 11.16 -5.80 -14.45
CA ALA A 188 10.77 -5.50 -15.82
C ALA A 188 9.37 -4.89 -15.93
N THR A 189 8.50 -5.13 -14.94
CA THR A 189 7.12 -4.59 -14.93
C THR A 189 7.02 -3.17 -14.41
N LEU A 190 7.97 -2.75 -13.55
CA LEU A 190 7.95 -1.42 -12.96
C LEU A 190 8.80 -0.48 -13.81
N THR A 191 8.26 0.67 -14.15
CA THR A 191 9.00 1.74 -14.84
C THR A 191 9.55 2.68 -13.76
N PRO A 192 10.84 2.59 -13.41
CA PRO A 192 11.43 3.53 -12.48
C PRO A 192 11.55 4.91 -13.14
N SER A 193 11.49 5.99 -12.34
CA SER A 193 11.83 7.33 -12.81
C SER A 193 13.22 7.36 -13.46
N ASP A 194 13.47 8.27 -14.40
CA ASP A 194 14.72 8.36 -15.20
C ASP A 194 15.98 8.35 -14.34
N GLU A 195 15.95 8.92 -13.15
CA GLU A 195 17.03 8.88 -12.17
C GLU A 195 17.33 7.46 -11.65
N LYS A 196 16.34 6.57 -11.65
CA LYS A 196 16.46 5.17 -11.22
C LYS A 196 16.83 4.22 -12.37
N LEU A 197 16.58 4.59 -13.62
CA LEU A 197 16.82 3.75 -14.80
C LEU A 197 18.32 3.50 -15.07
N VAL A 198 19.18 4.45 -14.76
CA VAL A 198 20.57 4.47 -15.24
C VAL A 198 21.49 3.45 -14.55
N SER A 199 21.08 2.80 -13.45
CA SER A 199 22.02 1.93 -12.69
C SER A 199 21.50 0.58 -12.18
N LYS A 200 20.25 0.14 -12.45
CA LYS A 200 19.69 -0.88 -11.58
C LYS A 200 19.04 -2.08 -12.29
N GLY A 201 19.86 -3.05 -12.68
CA GLY A 201 19.40 -4.41 -12.98
C GLY A 201 18.98 -5.19 -11.71
N VAL A 202 18.49 -6.42 -11.88
CA VAL A 202 18.07 -7.36 -10.83
C VAL A 202 19.01 -7.38 -9.61
N LYS A 203 20.34 -7.25 -9.83
CA LYS A 203 21.33 -7.24 -8.77
C LYS A 203 21.17 -6.06 -7.80
N SER A 204 20.79 -4.89 -8.28
CA SER A 204 20.60 -3.70 -7.45
C SER A 204 19.30 -3.77 -6.64
N ILE A 205 18.21 -4.31 -7.19
CA ILE A 205 16.96 -4.45 -6.44
C ILE A 205 17.14 -5.45 -5.30
N ARG A 206 17.86 -6.54 -5.51
CA ARG A 206 18.25 -7.48 -4.43
C ARG A 206 19.00 -6.83 -3.27
N GLN A 207 19.67 -5.71 -3.48
CA GLN A 207 20.33 -4.97 -2.40
C GLN A 207 19.34 -4.16 -1.55
N HIS A 208 18.13 -3.89 -2.04
CA HIS A 208 17.13 -3.06 -1.39
C HIS A 208 15.96 -3.84 -0.80
N ILE A 209 15.78 -5.10 -1.21
CA ILE A 209 14.72 -5.96 -0.67
C ILE A 209 15.29 -7.18 0.04
N ALA A 210 14.53 -7.68 1.02
CA ALA A 210 14.77 -8.95 1.69
C ALA A 210 13.66 -9.93 1.29
N LEU A 211 14.02 -11.18 1.06
CA LEU A 211 13.05 -12.26 0.87
C LEU A 211 12.96 -13.06 2.17
N LEU A 212 11.75 -13.25 2.67
CA LEU A 212 11.54 -13.87 3.97
C LEU A 212 12.08 -15.30 4.03
N LYS A 213 12.02 -16.05 2.93
CA LYS A 213 12.58 -17.40 2.81
C LYS A 213 14.08 -17.50 3.14
N ASP A 214 14.82 -16.38 3.03
CA ASP A 214 16.26 -16.36 3.35
C ASP A 214 16.51 -16.30 4.86
N TYR A 215 15.48 -16.06 5.67
CA TYR A 215 15.56 -15.86 7.11
C TYR A 215 14.82 -16.91 7.94
N ILE A 216 13.91 -17.67 7.33
CA ILE A 216 13.12 -18.70 8.02
C ILE A 216 13.16 -20.03 7.28
N SER A 217 13.02 -21.10 8.04
CA SER A 217 12.90 -22.47 7.49
C SER A 217 11.45 -22.89 7.22
N LEU A 218 10.48 -22.08 7.65
CA LEU A 218 9.06 -22.36 7.39
C LEU A 218 8.79 -22.22 5.89
N SER A 219 8.07 -23.16 5.32
CA SER A 219 7.49 -23.01 3.99
C SER A 219 6.47 -21.85 3.96
N LEU A 220 6.09 -21.42 2.77
CA LEU A 220 5.12 -20.35 2.62
C LEU A 220 3.79 -20.67 3.32
N GLU A 221 3.29 -21.90 3.22
CA GLU A 221 2.05 -22.33 3.88
C GLU A 221 2.20 -22.42 5.40
N GLU A 222 3.33 -22.92 5.90
CA GLU A 222 3.63 -22.92 7.34
C GLU A 222 3.73 -21.50 7.89
N PHE A 223 4.33 -20.57 7.14
CA PHE A 223 4.38 -19.16 7.54
C PHE A 223 2.98 -18.50 7.54
N LYS A 224 2.12 -18.81 6.58
CA LYS A 224 0.72 -18.36 6.60
C LYS A 224 -0.03 -18.88 7.83
N GLN A 225 0.12 -20.17 8.13
CA GLN A 225 -0.50 -20.77 9.32
C GLN A 225 0.03 -20.11 10.60
N TYR A 226 1.36 -19.97 10.71
CA TYR A 226 1.98 -19.27 11.84
C TYR A 226 1.42 -17.84 12.01
N THR A 227 1.31 -17.08 10.91
CA THR A 227 0.76 -15.73 10.94
C THR A 227 -0.68 -15.71 11.45
N LYS A 228 -1.52 -16.61 10.94
CA LYS A 228 -2.92 -16.75 11.39
C LYS A 228 -3.01 -17.07 12.88
N ASP A 229 -2.24 -18.05 13.36
CA ASP A 229 -2.29 -18.51 14.75
C ASP A 229 -1.80 -17.44 15.74
N ASN A 230 -0.86 -16.61 15.33
CA ASN A 230 -0.32 -15.53 16.18
C ASN A 230 -1.18 -14.26 16.17
N LEU A 231 -1.80 -13.92 15.05
CA LEU A 231 -2.55 -12.67 14.90
C LEU A 231 -4.05 -12.82 15.14
N CYS A 232 -4.61 -14.03 14.98
CA CYS A 232 -6.06 -14.24 15.03
C CYS A 232 -6.46 -15.19 16.17
N SER A 233 -7.65 -14.98 16.75
CA SER A 233 -8.21 -15.83 17.81
C SER A 233 -9.44 -16.59 17.38
N SER A 234 -10.06 -16.19 16.29
CA SER A 234 -11.27 -16.77 15.75
C SER A 234 -11.28 -16.65 14.22
N GLU A 235 -12.24 -17.30 13.59
CA GLU A 235 -12.36 -17.31 12.14
C GLU A 235 -13.82 -17.18 11.73
N ILE A 236 -14.06 -16.41 10.67
CA ILE A 236 -15.33 -16.33 9.96
C ILE A 236 -15.08 -16.76 8.52
N THR A 237 -15.84 -17.75 8.04
CA THR A 237 -15.83 -18.14 6.63
C THR A 237 -16.97 -17.42 5.91
N LEU A 238 -16.65 -16.73 4.83
CA LEU A 238 -17.62 -16.03 4.00
C LEU A 238 -18.54 -17.05 3.28
N THR A 239 -19.76 -16.64 3.03
CA THR A 239 -20.77 -17.42 2.33
C THR A 239 -20.74 -17.18 0.81
N ASP A 240 -21.39 -18.02 0.02
CA ASP A 240 -21.55 -17.78 -1.42
C ASP A 240 -22.30 -16.47 -1.72
N ALA A 241 -23.23 -16.06 -0.85
CA ALA A 241 -23.89 -14.75 -0.97
C ALA A 241 -22.92 -13.59 -0.77
N ASP A 242 -22.00 -13.71 0.18
CA ASP A 242 -20.93 -12.72 0.40
C ASP A 242 -20.00 -12.62 -0.81
N ILE A 243 -19.66 -13.76 -1.43
CA ILE A 243 -18.85 -13.79 -2.66
C ILE A 243 -19.53 -13.00 -3.77
N LEU A 244 -20.82 -13.19 -4.00
CA LEU A 244 -21.58 -12.43 -5.01
C LEU A 244 -21.59 -10.92 -4.70
N ALA A 245 -21.72 -10.55 -3.44
CA ALA A 245 -21.67 -9.15 -3.02
C ALA A 245 -20.27 -8.53 -3.22
N ILE A 246 -19.20 -9.29 -2.98
CA ILE A 246 -17.82 -8.88 -3.28
C ILE A 246 -17.62 -8.69 -4.78
N GLU A 247 -18.11 -9.61 -5.61
CA GLU A 247 -18.03 -9.51 -7.07
C GLU A 247 -18.79 -8.29 -7.62
N GLU A 248 -19.86 -7.86 -6.96
CA GLU A 248 -20.55 -6.60 -7.29
C GLU A 248 -19.67 -5.37 -7.02
N ILE A 249 -19.02 -5.31 -5.84
CA ILE A 249 -18.06 -4.25 -5.51
C ILE A 249 -16.87 -4.28 -6.47
N GLU A 250 -16.40 -5.46 -6.84
CA GLU A 250 -15.28 -5.65 -7.76
C GLU A 250 -15.50 -5.01 -9.13
N ARG A 251 -16.74 -4.90 -9.59
CA ARG A 251 -17.06 -4.29 -10.90
C ARG A 251 -16.49 -2.88 -11.06
N GLU A 252 -16.49 -2.08 -9.99
CA GLU A 252 -15.87 -0.75 -9.99
C GLU A 252 -14.38 -0.82 -10.34
N TYR A 253 -13.63 -1.72 -9.69
CA TYR A 253 -12.18 -1.90 -9.90
C TYR A 253 -11.81 -2.34 -11.32
N LEU A 254 -12.76 -2.92 -12.05
CA LEU A 254 -12.55 -3.41 -13.42
C LEU A 254 -12.94 -2.38 -14.49
N THR A 255 -13.51 -1.24 -14.12
CA THR A 255 -13.86 -0.21 -15.07
C THR A 255 -12.62 0.50 -15.62
N GLN A 256 -12.67 0.87 -16.90
CA GLN A 256 -11.60 1.67 -17.53
C GLN A 256 -11.41 3.01 -16.82
N GLU A 257 -12.50 3.64 -16.39
CA GLU A 257 -12.47 4.90 -15.66
C GLU A 257 -11.66 4.76 -14.36
N PHE A 258 -11.90 3.72 -13.57
CA PHE A 258 -11.16 3.47 -12.34
C PHE A 258 -9.68 3.14 -12.62
N ILE A 259 -9.40 2.28 -13.59
CA ILE A 259 -8.03 1.85 -13.93
C ILE A 259 -7.21 3.04 -14.44
N MET A 260 -7.73 3.83 -15.37
CA MET A 260 -6.99 4.95 -15.97
C MET A 260 -6.88 6.15 -15.01
N GLY A 261 -7.87 6.34 -14.12
CA GLY A 261 -7.91 7.48 -13.21
C GLY A 261 -8.12 8.82 -13.92
N SER A 262 -7.92 9.91 -13.18
CA SER A 262 -8.10 11.27 -13.70
C SER A 262 -6.77 11.85 -14.18
N ASN A 263 -6.74 12.29 -15.43
CA ASN A 263 -5.61 13.03 -16.00
C ASN A 263 -6.12 14.28 -16.75
N PRO A 264 -6.57 15.33 -16.01
CA PRO A 264 -7.08 16.54 -16.62
C PRO A 264 -5.99 17.28 -17.41
N ARG A 265 -6.44 18.16 -18.35
CA ARG A 265 -5.52 19.05 -19.06
C ARG A 265 -4.74 19.94 -18.10
N TYR A 266 -3.51 20.23 -18.43
CA TYR A 266 -2.64 21.08 -17.61
C TYR A 266 -1.78 21.98 -18.49
N THR A 267 -1.40 23.14 -17.95
CA THR A 267 -0.51 24.12 -18.59
C THR A 267 0.80 24.25 -17.82
N LYS A 268 0.84 23.79 -16.58
CA LYS A 268 2.04 23.80 -15.72
C LYS A 268 2.16 22.46 -14.99
N VAL A 269 3.40 22.01 -14.88
CA VAL A 269 3.80 20.80 -14.13
C VAL A 269 4.96 21.14 -13.23
N ASN A 270 4.85 20.80 -11.96
CA ASN A 270 5.97 20.86 -11.01
C ASN A 270 6.14 19.48 -10.38
N LYS A 271 7.40 19.04 -10.27
CA LYS A 271 7.75 17.76 -9.62
C LYS A 271 8.66 18.02 -8.43
N MET A 272 8.42 17.26 -7.36
CA MET A 272 9.24 17.34 -6.17
C MET A 272 9.29 15.99 -5.47
N ARG A 273 10.50 15.56 -5.09
CA ARG A 273 10.68 14.46 -4.15
C ARG A 273 10.80 15.05 -2.75
N ILE A 274 9.91 14.63 -1.85
CA ILE A 274 9.86 15.09 -0.47
C ILE A 274 10.16 13.91 0.44
N GLU A 275 11.18 14.07 1.28
CA GLU A 275 11.56 13.03 2.23
C GLU A 275 10.41 12.72 3.20
N GLY A 276 10.15 11.44 3.46
CA GLY A 276 9.04 10.98 4.30
C GLY A 276 7.66 11.05 3.65
N VAL A 277 7.49 11.74 2.51
CA VAL A 277 6.22 11.84 1.77
C VAL A 277 6.25 10.96 0.52
N GLY A 278 7.15 11.25 -0.43
CA GLY A 278 7.25 10.56 -1.69
C GLY A 278 7.66 11.46 -2.85
N GLU A 279 7.51 10.96 -4.06
CA GLU A 279 7.62 11.75 -5.28
C GLU A 279 6.23 12.28 -5.66
N LEU A 280 6.11 13.59 -5.78
CA LEU A 280 4.86 14.26 -6.11
C LEU A 280 5.00 15.08 -7.39
N GLU A 281 3.93 15.09 -8.18
CA GLU A 281 3.79 15.90 -9.37
C GLU A 281 2.48 16.69 -9.30
N ALA A 282 2.57 18.01 -9.24
CA ALA A 282 1.41 18.90 -9.33
C ALA A 282 1.21 19.32 -10.78
N ARG A 283 0.02 19.06 -11.33
CA ARG A 283 -0.45 19.49 -12.66
C ARG A 283 -1.52 20.54 -12.48
N LEU A 284 -1.30 21.73 -13.03
CA LEU A 284 -2.23 22.84 -12.92
C LEU A 284 -2.65 23.32 -14.31
N GLU A 285 -3.95 23.54 -14.51
CA GLU A 285 -4.45 24.32 -15.65
C GLU A 285 -4.60 25.77 -15.20
N ILE A 286 -3.80 26.67 -15.79
CA ILE A 286 -3.83 28.10 -15.50
C ILE A 286 -4.34 28.82 -16.75
N LYS A 287 -5.39 29.62 -16.59
CA LYS A 287 -5.97 30.41 -17.68
C LYS A 287 -6.24 31.83 -17.21
N GLY A 288 -5.64 32.82 -17.88
CA GLY A 288 -5.75 34.21 -17.49
C GLY A 288 -5.19 34.52 -16.08
N GLY A 289 -4.12 33.83 -15.68
CA GLY A 289 -3.52 33.97 -14.34
C GLY A 289 -4.33 33.33 -13.21
N VAL A 290 -5.39 32.57 -13.51
CA VAL A 290 -6.28 31.93 -12.52
C VAL A 290 -6.20 30.41 -12.63
N ILE A 291 -6.16 29.72 -11.50
CA ILE A 291 -6.16 28.26 -11.39
C ILE A 291 -7.54 27.74 -11.79
N LYS A 292 -7.61 26.88 -12.83
CA LYS A 292 -8.83 26.23 -13.32
C LYS A 292 -8.96 24.80 -12.86
N SER A 293 -7.87 24.07 -12.80
CA SER A 293 -7.83 22.72 -12.25
C SER A 293 -6.48 22.45 -11.58
N VAL A 294 -6.49 21.54 -10.62
CA VAL A 294 -5.30 21.02 -9.95
C VAL A 294 -5.41 19.50 -9.88
N ASN A 295 -4.34 18.80 -10.23
CA ASN A 295 -4.20 17.38 -9.98
C ASN A 295 -2.84 17.13 -9.33
N ILE A 296 -2.83 16.38 -8.24
CA ILE A 296 -1.59 15.99 -7.54
C ILE A 296 -1.42 14.49 -7.70
N LEU A 297 -0.37 14.11 -8.41
CA LEU A 297 0.00 12.73 -8.70
C LEU A 297 1.19 12.32 -7.84
N GLY A 298 1.38 11.01 -7.65
CA GLY A 298 2.56 10.49 -6.98
C GLY A 298 2.32 9.32 -6.04
N ASP A 299 3.37 8.97 -5.30
CA ASP A 299 3.39 7.83 -4.38
C ASP A 299 3.16 8.22 -2.92
N TYR A 300 2.35 9.25 -2.68
CA TYR A 300 2.00 9.75 -1.36
C TYR A 300 0.78 9.04 -0.75
N PHE A 301 0.58 9.22 0.56
CA PHE A 301 -0.55 8.66 1.30
C PHE A 301 -1.54 9.74 1.72
N LEU A 302 -2.82 9.53 1.38
CA LEU A 302 -3.92 10.37 1.84
C LEU A 302 -4.40 9.90 3.22
N VAL A 303 -4.59 10.86 4.11
CA VAL A 303 -5.18 10.69 5.45
C VAL A 303 -6.44 11.52 5.63
N GLY A 304 -6.67 12.52 4.77
CA GLY A 304 -7.84 13.39 4.71
C GLY A 304 -8.43 13.49 3.29
N ASP A 305 -9.33 14.45 3.08
CA ASP A 305 -9.97 14.68 1.78
C ASP A 305 -9.20 15.72 0.96
N ILE A 306 -8.39 15.25 0.02
CA ILE A 306 -7.58 16.12 -0.84
C ILE A 306 -8.43 17.09 -1.67
N ASN A 307 -9.65 16.69 -2.05
CA ASN A 307 -10.52 17.55 -2.85
C ASN A 307 -11.09 18.69 -2.01
N ALA A 308 -11.60 18.38 -0.83
CA ALA A 308 -12.16 19.40 0.07
C ALA A 308 -11.09 20.30 0.68
N ASP A 309 -9.96 19.73 1.10
CA ASP A 309 -8.95 20.44 1.90
C ASP A 309 -7.95 21.22 1.04
N ILE A 310 -7.61 20.71 -0.16
CA ILE A 310 -6.51 21.26 -0.98
C ILE A 310 -7.02 21.75 -2.33
N ILE A 311 -7.72 20.89 -3.11
CA ILE A 311 -8.02 21.20 -4.51
C ILE A 311 -9.10 22.27 -4.63
N ALA A 312 -10.26 22.08 -3.99
CA ALA A 312 -11.39 23.01 -4.09
C ALA A 312 -11.03 24.44 -3.64
N PRO A 313 -10.30 24.66 -2.54
CA PRO A 313 -9.89 26.00 -2.13
C PRO A 313 -9.00 26.75 -3.14
N LEU A 314 -8.25 26.03 -3.98
CA LEU A 314 -7.35 26.61 -4.98
C LEU A 314 -8.06 27.01 -6.27
N ILE A 315 -9.18 26.36 -6.61
CA ILE A 315 -9.90 26.64 -7.87
C ILE A 315 -10.46 28.06 -7.88
N GLY A 316 -10.20 28.77 -8.96
CA GLY A 316 -10.62 30.17 -9.13
C GLY A 316 -9.70 31.20 -8.48
N LYS A 317 -8.64 30.78 -7.77
CA LYS A 317 -7.69 31.71 -7.15
C LYS A 317 -6.62 32.15 -8.15
N PRO A 318 -6.05 33.36 -7.97
CA PRO A 318 -4.86 33.80 -8.70
C PRO A 318 -3.71 32.82 -8.51
N TYR A 319 -2.96 32.57 -9.59
CA TYR A 319 -1.76 31.73 -9.55
C TYR A 319 -0.54 32.57 -9.12
N ASP A 320 -0.44 32.81 -7.86
CA ASP A 320 0.72 33.42 -7.22
C ASP A 320 0.94 32.80 -5.83
N LEU A 321 2.15 32.98 -5.29
CA LEU A 321 2.59 32.34 -4.05
C LEU A 321 1.69 32.70 -2.85
N GLN A 322 1.28 33.97 -2.76
CA GLN A 322 0.48 34.47 -1.64
C GLN A 322 -0.91 33.84 -1.62
N HIS A 323 -1.63 33.86 -2.76
CA HIS A 323 -2.97 33.29 -2.86
C HIS A 323 -2.97 31.78 -2.70
N ILE A 324 -1.97 31.07 -3.27
CA ILE A 324 -1.82 29.61 -3.07
C ILE A 324 -1.63 29.33 -1.57
N SER A 325 -0.68 29.98 -0.91
CA SER A 325 -0.40 29.74 0.50
C SER A 325 -1.59 30.06 1.42
N LEU A 326 -2.33 31.14 1.15
CA LEU A 326 -3.51 31.54 1.92
C LEU A 326 -4.70 30.57 1.71
N SER A 327 -4.77 29.89 0.57
CA SER A 327 -5.85 28.96 0.25
C SER A 327 -5.65 27.57 0.86
N LEU A 328 -4.44 27.22 1.27
CA LEU A 328 -4.11 25.94 1.88
C LEU A 328 -4.36 25.95 3.39
N PRO A 329 -4.82 24.84 3.98
CA PRO A 329 -4.93 24.69 5.43
C PRO A 329 -3.55 24.77 6.10
N ASP A 330 -3.51 25.14 7.38
CA ASP A 330 -2.24 25.24 8.12
C ASP A 330 -1.62 23.85 8.40
N HIS A 331 -2.47 22.83 8.49
CA HIS A 331 -2.13 21.45 8.80
C HIS A 331 -2.37 20.52 7.59
N THR A 332 -1.58 20.68 6.53
CA THR A 332 -1.70 19.87 5.30
C THR A 332 -1.30 18.41 5.52
N GLU A 333 -0.54 18.11 6.57
CA GLU A 333 -0.20 16.75 7.01
C GLU A 333 -1.43 15.95 7.48
N LEU A 334 -2.53 16.61 7.82
CA LEU A 334 -3.82 15.97 8.10
C LEU A 334 -4.57 15.53 6.83
N THR A 335 -4.11 15.98 5.66
CA THR A 335 -4.66 15.58 4.36
C THR A 335 -3.71 14.66 3.61
N ILE A 336 -2.43 15.03 3.51
CA ILE A 336 -1.37 14.21 2.93
C ILE A 336 -0.33 13.93 4.01
N ARG A 337 -0.16 12.67 4.38
CA ARG A 337 0.72 12.25 5.46
C ARG A 337 2.13 12.83 5.31
N ASN A 338 2.63 13.46 6.37
CA ASN A 338 3.97 14.06 6.47
C ASN A 338 4.25 15.24 5.52
N LEU A 339 3.26 15.75 4.78
CA LEU A 339 3.43 16.89 3.89
C LEU A 339 3.03 18.18 4.60
N ASN A 340 3.98 19.07 4.88
CA ASN A 340 3.68 20.35 5.47
C ASN A 340 3.25 21.40 4.42
N LYS A 341 2.60 22.48 4.90
CA LYS A 341 2.07 23.58 4.08
C LYS A 341 3.12 24.23 3.18
N TYR A 342 4.33 24.42 3.70
CA TYR A 342 5.41 25.04 2.93
C TYR A 342 5.81 24.18 1.73
N GLN A 343 6.01 22.89 1.94
CA GLN A 343 6.36 21.93 0.89
C GLN A 343 5.26 21.82 -0.17
N LEU A 344 3.99 21.82 0.27
CA LEU A 344 2.86 21.79 -0.67
C LEU A 344 2.76 23.09 -1.49
N THR A 345 2.98 24.23 -0.86
CA THR A 345 3.01 25.54 -1.54
C THR A 345 4.13 25.58 -2.59
N GLU A 346 5.32 25.07 -2.23
CA GLU A 346 6.46 24.98 -3.14
C GLU A 346 6.20 24.04 -4.32
N LEU A 347 5.54 22.89 -4.06
CA LEU A 347 5.13 21.95 -5.11
C LEU A 347 4.14 22.61 -6.08
N LEU A 348 3.13 23.30 -5.58
CA LEU A 348 2.08 23.93 -6.41
C LEU A 348 2.59 25.12 -7.23
N TYR A 349 3.41 25.96 -6.65
CA TYR A 349 3.93 27.16 -7.30
C TYR A 349 5.19 26.88 -8.16
N GLY A 350 6.04 25.97 -7.72
CA GLY A 350 7.37 25.68 -8.23
C GLY A 350 8.46 26.29 -7.34
N LYS A 351 9.63 25.66 -7.33
CA LYS A 351 10.81 26.17 -6.61
C LYS A 351 11.12 27.58 -7.12
N GLN A 352 11.23 28.53 -6.21
CA GLN A 352 11.88 29.80 -6.53
C GLN A 352 13.37 29.49 -6.69
N GLU A 353 13.89 29.57 -7.91
CA GLU A 353 15.33 29.73 -8.08
C GLU A 353 15.70 31.00 -7.29
N ASN A 354 16.52 30.83 -6.26
CA ASN A 354 17.06 31.96 -5.53
C ASN A 354 17.71 32.87 -6.58
N LEU A 355 17.06 33.98 -6.90
CA LEU A 355 17.71 35.13 -7.52
C LEU A 355 18.78 35.59 -6.52
N SER A 356 19.98 35.00 -6.67
CA SER A 356 21.18 35.58 -6.04
C SER A 356 21.35 36.97 -6.61
N VAL A 357 21.04 37.94 -5.76
CA VAL A 357 21.41 39.34 -5.92
C VAL A 357 22.92 39.47 -5.71
#